data_8f16f9012e1496b04da9390acc030407
#
_entry.id   8f16f9012e1496b04da9390acc030407
#
_cell.length_a   1.000
_cell.length_b   1.000
_cell.length_c   1.000
_cell.angle_alpha   90.00
_cell.angle_beta   90.00
_cell.angle_gamma   90.00
#
_symmetry.space_group_name_H-M   'P 1'
#
loop_
_entity.id
_entity.type
_entity.pdbx_description
1 polymer ?
#
loop_
_entity_poly.entity_id
_entity_poly.type
_entity_poly.pdbx_seq_one_letter_code
_entity_poly.pdbx_strand_id
1 'polypeptide(L)'
;MIIKIVTLSLMAVFYICYFAKLISQKKQGIKTDQLGKGKEGFVKFIEVALKIITYLLPVIQIISIVFYSRTAHIVLQFTGVVITMFGVLAFIVSVTQMKENWRAGVQKEEKTSLVTTGIYSISRNPAFLGFDLMYIGILFSFFNWFLCFATGFAVVFFHLQIVNVEEDFLIKAFGNEYLQYKSKVCRYLGRKR
;
A
#
# COMPACT_ATOMS: atom_id res chain seq x y z
N MET A 1 10.56 17.50 -18.24
CA MET A 1 10.59 18.22 -16.95
C MET A 1 9.25 18.12 -16.21
N ILE A 2 8.14 18.47 -16.83
CA ILE A 2 6.80 18.48 -16.20
C ILE A 2 6.42 17.12 -15.57
N ILE A 3 6.59 16.01 -16.32
CA ILE A 3 6.27 14.66 -15.82
C ILE A 3 7.03 14.32 -14.53
N LYS A 4 8.32 14.67 -14.44
CA LYS A 4 9.10 14.47 -13.20
C LYS A 4 8.52 15.25 -12.02
N ILE A 5 8.17 16.52 -12.23
CA ILE A 5 7.61 17.38 -11.19
C ILE A 5 6.26 16.83 -10.73
N VAL A 6 5.37 16.48 -11.67
CA VAL A 6 4.03 15.92 -11.34
C VAL A 6 4.19 14.61 -10.55
N THR A 7 5.06 13.71 -10.98
CA THR A 7 5.25 12.42 -10.27
C THR A 7 5.84 12.62 -8.88
N LEU A 8 6.83 13.51 -8.72
CA LEU A 8 7.39 13.83 -7.40
C LEU A 8 6.35 14.48 -6.49
N SER A 9 5.46 15.35 -7.03
CA SER A 9 4.37 15.95 -6.28
C SER A 9 3.35 14.91 -5.81
N LEU A 10 2.94 13.98 -6.69
CA LEU A 10 2.05 12.86 -6.32
C LEU A 10 2.67 11.99 -5.24
N MET A 11 3.94 11.66 -5.38
CA MET A 11 4.69 10.89 -4.38
C MET A 11 4.77 11.64 -3.04
N ALA A 12 5.04 12.95 -3.06
CA ALA A 12 5.05 13.78 -1.86
C ALA A 12 3.68 13.78 -1.16
N VAL A 13 2.58 13.98 -1.91
CA VAL A 13 1.21 13.91 -1.37
C VAL A 13 0.94 12.56 -0.70
N PHE A 14 1.33 11.46 -1.35
CA PHE A 14 1.17 10.12 -0.80
C PHE A 14 1.87 9.97 0.56
N TYR A 15 3.16 10.29 0.62
CA TYR A 15 3.95 10.14 1.86
C TYR A 15 3.58 11.14 2.94
N ILE A 16 3.18 12.37 2.57
CA ILE A 16 2.62 13.34 3.53
C ILE A 16 1.35 12.75 4.17
N CYS A 17 0.43 12.19 3.38
CA CYS A 17 -0.77 11.54 3.90
C CYS A 17 -0.42 10.36 4.82
N TYR A 18 0.52 9.51 4.40
CA TYR A 18 1.00 8.36 5.18
C TYR A 18 1.57 8.79 6.54
N PHE A 19 2.54 9.71 6.54
CA PHE A 19 3.19 10.17 7.78
C PHE A 19 2.25 11.00 8.66
N ALA A 20 1.39 11.85 8.07
CA ALA A 20 0.37 12.58 8.81
C ALA A 20 -0.56 11.63 9.58
N LYS A 21 -0.95 10.50 8.94
CA LYS A 21 -1.74 9.45 9.59
C LYS A 21 -0.99 8.78 10.75
N LEU A 22 0.28 8.40 10.53
CA LEU A 22 1.12 7.83 11.59
C LEU A 22 1.25 8.77 12.79
N ILE A 23 1.52 10.06 12.54
CA ILE A 23 1.69 11.06 13.58
C ILE A 23 0.37 11.30 14.34
N SER A 24 -0.75 11.42 13.61
CA SER A 24 -2.08 11.60 14.22
C SER A 24 -2.43 10.45 15.15
N GLN A 25 -2.23 9.20 14.71
CA GLN A 25 -2.50 8.03 15.54
C GLN A 25 -1.55 7.92 16.73
N LYS A 26 -0.27 8.24 16.55
CA LYS A 26 0.69 8.27 17.68
C LYS A 26 0.28 9.26 18.76
N LYS A 27 -0.25 10.45 18.39
CA LYS A 27 -0.79 11.43 19.34
C LYS A 27 -2.00 10.91 20.12
N GLN A 28 -2.76 9.99 19.56
CA GLN A 28 -3.91 9.32 20.17
C GLN A 28 -3.52 8.07 20.99
N GLY A 29 -2.22 7.79 21.15
CA GLY A 29 -1.71 6.61 21.85
C GLY A 29 -1.80 5.31 21.03
N ILE A 30 -2.19 5.39 19.75
CA ILE A 30 -2.36 4.24 18.88
C ILE A 30 -1.00 3.83 18.28
N LYS A 31 -0.59 2.58 18.48
CA LYS A 31 0.63 2.01 17.90
C LYS A 31 0.36 1.57 16.45
N THR A 32 0.64 2.43 15.48
CA THR A 32 0.32 2.17 14.07
C THR A 32 1.32 1.24 13.39
N ASP A 33 2.63 1.38 13.62
CA ASP A 33 3.67 0.51 13.06
C ASP A 33 3.80 -0.75 13.91
N GLN A 34 3.24 -1.86 13.43
CA GLN A 34 3.23 -3.16 14.08
C GLN A 34 4.08 -4.20 13.32
N LEU A 35 4.66 -3.82 12.16
CA LEU A 35 5.43 -4.74 11.31
C LEU A 35 6.63 -5.36 12.07
N GLY A 36 6.67 -6.70 12.10
CA GLY A 36 7.73 -7.51 12.70
C GLY A 36 7.72 -7.59 14.22
N LYS A 37 6.79 -6.91 14.91
CA LYS A 37 6.73 -6.89 16.38
C LYS A 37 5.95 -8.09 16.92
N GLY A 38 6.58 -8.86 17.83
CA GLY A 38 5.92 -10.02 18.44
C GLY A 38 5.57 -11.15 17.48
N LYS A 39 6.25 -11.22 16.33
CA LYS A 39 6.10 -12.24 15.31
C LYS A 39 7.34 -13.12 15.24
N GLU A 40 7.15 -14.36 14.78
CA GLU A 40 8.21 -15.35 14.62
C GLU A 40 8.11 -16.04 13.25
N GLY A 41 9.17 -16.76 12.86
CA GLY A 41 9.22 -17.58 11.65
C GLY A 41 8.94 -16.78 10.37
N PHE A 42 8.18 -17.39 9.45
CA PHE A 42 7.92 -16.86 8.12
C PHE A 42 7.15 -15.53 8.13
N VAL A 43 6.22 -15.35 9.06
CA VAL A 43 5.47 -14.08 9.20
C VAL A 43 6.40 -12.93 9.56
N LYS A 44 7.34 -13.14 10.50
CA LYS A 44 8.36 -12.14 10.84
C LYS A 44 9.23 -11.78 9.64
N PHE A 45 9.64 -12.78 8.87
CA PHE A 45 10.43 -12.57 7.65
C PHE A 45 9.67 -11.68 6.64
N ILE A 46 8.38 -11.99 6.35
CA ILE A 46 7.54 -11.18 5.46
C ILE A 46 7.48 -9.73 5.94
N GLU A 47 7.14 -9.51 7.21
CA GLU A 47 6.94 -8.17 7.75
C GLU A 47 8.23 -7.35 7.81
N VAL A 48 9.36 -7.97 8.14
CA VAL A 48 10.68 -7.31 8.15
C VAL A 48 11.13 -6.97 6.74
N ALA A 49 11.01 -7.91 5.79
CA ALA A 49 11.34 -7.67 4.39
C ALA A 49 10.47 -6.56 3.79
N LEU A 50 9.15 -6.58 4.07
CA LEU A 50 8.23 -5.54 3.66
C LEU A 50 8.61 -4.18 4.25
N LYS A 51 8.96 -4.14 5.53
CA LYS A 51 9.42 -2.91 6.18
C LYS A 51 10.66 -2.35 5.52
N ILE A 52 11.67 -3.17 5.25
CA ILE A 52 12.90 -2.75 4.58
C ILE A 52 12.59 -2.18 3.20
N ILE A 53 11.82 -2.90 2.37
CA ILE A 53 11.56 -2.46 1.00
C ILE A 53 10.70 -1.19 0.97
N THR A 54 9.75 -1.01 1.87
CA THR A 54 8.93 0.20 1.93
C THR A 54 9.69 1.45 2.35
N TYR A 55 10.82 1.32 3.06
CA TYR A 55 11.74 2.43 3.32
C TYR A 55 12.73 2.68 2.18
N LEU A 56 13.21 1.62 1.52
CA LEU A 56 14.19 1.75 0.45
C LEU A 56 13.57 2.20 -0.89
N LEU A 57 12.39 1.69 -1.21
CA LEU A 57 11.76 1.93 -2.51
C LEU A 57 11.50 3.42 -2.80
N PRO A 58 11.04 4.26 -1.85
CA PRO A 58 10.92 5.70 -2.09
C PRO A 58 12.24 6.37 -2.51
N VAL A 59 13.34 5.95 -1.92
CA VAL A 59 14.68 6.48 -2.27
C VAL A 59 15.05 6.04 -3.68
N ILE A 60 14.85 4.76 -4.01
CA ILE A 60 15.08 4.23 -5.35
C ILE A 60 14.21 4.96 -6.39
N GLN A 61 12.96 5.24 -6.07
CA GLN A 61 12.04 5.99 -6.93
C GLN A 61 12.52 7.42 -7.18
N ILE A 62 12.89 8.15 -6.13
CA ILE A 62 13.41 9.51 -6.26
C ILE A 62 14.66 9.51 -7.14
N ILE A 63 15.63 8.63 -6.90
CA ILE A 63 16.84 8.51 -7.71
C ILE A 63 16.45 8.20 -9.17
N SER A 64 15.56 7.25 -9.39
CA SER A 64 15.09 6.88 -10.72
C SER A 64 14.44 8.04 -11.45
N ILE A 65 13.61 8.84 -10.79
CA ILE A 65 12.93 10.01 -11.37
C ILE A 65 13.95 11.12 -11.70
N VAL A 66 14.82 11.47 -10.74
CA VAL A 66 15.77 12.58 -10.88
C VAL A 66 16.78 12.30 -12.00
N PHE A 67 17.39 11.12 -11.97
CA PHE A 67 18.45 10.73 -12.91
C PHE A 67 17.95 10.08 -14.19
N TYR A 68 16.61 10.07 -14.41
CA TYR A 68 16.06 9.52 -15.64
C TYR A 68 16.50 10.30 -16.86
N SER A 69 17.26 9.65 -17.72
CA SER A 69 17.80 10.23 -18.96
C SER A 69 17.28 9.55 -20.23
N ARG A 70 16.53 8.45 -20.09
CA ARG A 70 16.03 7.71 -21.24
C ARG A 70 14.80 8.41 -21.83
N THR A 71 14.67 8.38 -23.15
CA THR A 71 13.48 8.79 -23.88
C THR A 71 12.50 7.62 -23.92
N ALA A 72 11.75 7.37 -22.83
CA ALA A 72 10.62 6.48 -22.92
C ALA A 72 9.53 7.13 -23.79
N HIS A 73 8.73 6.31 -24.44
CA HIS A 73 7.60 6.80 -25.23
C HIS A 73 6.68 7.63 -24.32
N ILE A 74 6.35 8.85 -24.74
CA ILE A 74 5.58 9.82 -23.94
C ILE A 74 4.26 9.25 -23.42
N VAL A 75 3.62 8.38 -24.22
CA VAL A 75 2.38 7.69 -23.86
C VAL A 75 2.59 6.81 -22.63
N LEU A 76 3.70 6.06 -22.56
CA LEU A 76 4.00 5.18 -21.41
C LEU A 76 4.24 5.99 -20.13
N GLN A 77 4.97 7.10 -20.24
CA GLN A 77 5.20 8.00 -19.12
C GLN A 77 3.87 8.60 -18.61
N PHE A 78 3.02 9.06 -19.51
CA PHE A 78 1.74 9.64 -19.16
C PHE A 78 0.81 8.60 -18.51
N THR A 79 0.74 7.39 -19.08
CA THR A 79 -0.02 6.28 -18.50
C THR A 79 0.48 5.95 -17.08
N GLY A 80 1.80 5.93 -16.87
CA GLY A 80 2.37 5.72 -15.55
C GLY A 80 1.98 6.79 -14.54
N VAL A 81 1.97 8.08 -14.93
CA VAL A 81 1.49 9.17 -14.08
C VAL A 81 0.03 9.00 -13.71
N VAL A 82 -0.83 8.63 -14.67
CA VAL A 82 -2.26 8.38 -14.41
C VAL A 82 -2.45 7.23 -13.43
N ILE A 83 -1.73 6.13 -13.60
CA ILE A 83 -1.75 4.98 -12.67
C ILE A 83 -1.30 5.42 -11.27
N THR A 84 -0.20 6.20 -11.19
CA THR A 84 0.30 6.76 -9.91
C THR A 84 -0.77 7.60 -9.22
N MET A 85 -1.46 8.46 -9.96
CA MET A 85 -2.54 9.29 -9.42
C MET A 85 -3.68 8.45 -8.84
N PHE A 86 -4.13 7.41 -9.56
CA PHE A 86 -5.14 6.49 -9.03
C PHE A 86 -4.66 5.75 -7.77
N GLY A 87 -3.38 5.36 -7.71
CA GLY A 87 -2.78 4.77 -6.51
C GLY A 87 -2.82 5.70 -5.32
N VAL A 88 -2.43 6.96 -5.51
CA VAL A 88 -2.47 7.99 -4.46
C VAL A 88 -3.90 8.22 -3.97
N LEU A 89 -4.87 8.37 -4.87
CA LEU A 89 -6.28 8.54 -4.53
C LEU A 89 -6.84 7.33 -3.77
N ALA A 90 -6.58 6.11 -4.24
CA ALA A 90 -7.02 4.88 -3.58
C ALA A 90 -6.47 4.80 -2.15
N PHE A 91 -5.19 5.14 -1.94
CA PHE A 91 -4.57 5.15 -0.62
C PHE A 91 -5.22 6.20 0.30
N ILE A 92 -5.35 7.45 -0.16
CA ILE A 92 -5.94 8.54 0.64
C ILE A 92 -7.37 8.19 1.06
N VAL A 93 -8.21 7.73 0.12
CA VAL A 93 -9.59 7.33 0.42
C VAL A 93 -9.62 6.16 1.41
N SER A 94 -8.74 5.19 1.25
CA SER A 94 -8.66 4.03 2.16
C SER A 94 -8.34 4.44 3.60
N VAL A 95 -7.29 5.23 3.77
CA VAL A 95 -6.81 5.66 5.09
C VAL A 95 -7.81 6.59 5.78
N THR A 96 -8.46 7.47 5.03
CA THR A 96 -9.50 8.36 5.57
C THR A 96 -10.74 7.58 5.99
N GLN A 97 -11.13 6.57 5.23
CA GLN A 97 -12.30 5.75 5.52
C GLN A 97 -12.10 4.78 6.69
N MET A 98 -10.90 4.21 6.83
CA MET A 98 -10.57 3.37 8.00
C MET A 98 -10.46 4.16 9.30
N LYS A 99 -10.29 5.47 9.24
CA LYS A 99 -10.14 6.32 10.45
C LYS A 99 -9.09 5.72 11.40
N GLU A 100 -9.50 5.46 12.64
CA GLU A 100 -8.63 4.94 13.70
C GLU A 100 -8.33 3.43 13.57
N ASN A 101 -9.04 2.72 12.69
CA ASN A 101 -8.81 1.28 12.47
C ASN A 101 -7.60 0.99 11.56
N TRP A 102 -7.07 2.00 10.83
CA TRP A 102 -5.94 1.78 9.93
C TRP A 102 -4.65 1.49 10.71
N ARG A 103 -3.93 0.43 10.29
CA ARG A 103 -2.65 0.00 10.86
C ARG A 103 -1.70 -0.41 9.73
N ALA A 104 -0.40 -0.28 10.01
CA ALA A 104 0.65 -0.93 9.23
C ALA A 104 1.09 -2.21 9.98
N GLY A 105 0.54 -3.35 9.55
CA GLY A 105 0.60 -4.62 10.27
C GLY A 105 -0.50 -4.78 11.32
N VAL A 106 -0.63 -5.97 11.91
CA VAL A 106 -1.72 -6.34 12.82
C VAL A 106 -1.21 -6.82 14.17
N GLN A 107 -1.93 -6.48 15.24
CA GLN A 107 -1.68 -6.94 16.60
C GLN A 107 -2.96 -7.52 17.23
N LYS A 108 -2.84 -8.64 17.97
CA LYS A 108 -3.98 -9.41 18.50
C LYS A 108 -4.82 -8.70 19.57
N GLU A 109 -4.28 -7.69 20.21
CA GLU A 109 -4.86 -7.07 21.43
C GLU A 109 -5.65 -5.78 21.17
N GLU A 110 -5.70 -5.27 19.93
CA GLU A 110 -6.39 -4.01 19.64
C GLU A 110 -7.83 -4.24 19.19
N LYS A 111 -8.78 -3.57 19.85
CA LYS A 111 -10.19 -3.50 19.41
C LYS A 111 -10.27 -2.67 18.15
N THR A 112 -10.46 -3.32 17.00
CA THR A 112 -10.73 -2.69 15.70
C THR A 112 -12.12 -3.08 15.23
N SER A 113 -12.74 -2.28 14.38
CA SER A 113 -14.00 -2.62 13.72
C SER A 113 -13.77 -2.98 12.26
N LEU A 114 -14.54 -3.93 11.74
CA LEU A 114 -14.47 -4.32 10.33
C LEU A 114 -15.10 -3.24 9.45
N VAL A 115 -14.31 -2.63 8.56
CA VAL A 115 -14.78 -1.64 7.60
C VAL A 115 -15.09 -2.33 6.28
N THR A 116 -16.35 -2.30 5.83
CA THR A 116 -16.83 -2.99 4.61
C THR A 116 -17.51 -2.06 3.60
N THR A 117 -17.61 -0.76 3.93
CA THR A 117 -18.31 0.25 3.13
C THR A 117 -17.37 1.10 2.27
N GLY A 118 -17.92 1.93 1.39
CA GLY A 118 -17.17 2.83 0.51
C GLY A 118 -16.16 2.09 -0.37
N ILE A 119 -14.88 2.47 -0.38
CA ILE A 119 -13.85 1.80 -1.19
C ILE A 119 -13.66 0.34 -0.78
N TYR A 120 -13.92 -0.01 0.50
CA TYR A 120 -13.89 -1.38 1.01
C TYR A 120 -15.04 -2.24 0.50
N SER A 121 -16.08 -1.67 -0.11
CA SER A 121 -17.14 -2.44 -0.78
C SER A 121 -16.74 -3.02 -2.14
N ILE A 122 -15.61 -2.56 -2.70
CA ILE A 122 -15.08 -2.99 -4.00
C ILE A 122 -13.65 -3.57 -3.94
N SER A 123 -12.96 -3.37 -2.82
CA SER A 123 -11.64 -3.95 -2.55
C SER A 123 -11.52 -4.27 -1.06
N ARG A 124 -10.98 -5.43 -0.70
CA ARG A 124 -10.71 -5.74 0.70
C ARG A 124 -9.39 -5.12 1.21
N ASN A 125 -8.51 -4.74 0.28
CA ASN A 125 -7.17 -4.21 0.59
C ASN A 125 -6.85 -2.95 -0.25
N PRO A 126 -7.71 -1.92 -0.23
CA PRO A 126 -7.55 -0.77 -1.14
C PRO A 126 -6.32 0.08 -0.81
N ALA A 127 -5.83 0.08 0.43
CA ALA A 127 -4.60 0.77 0.80
C ALA A 127 -3.36 0.09 0.17
N PHE A 128 -3.28 -1.26 0.21
CA PHE A 128 -2.21 -2.00 -0.46
C PHE A 128 -2.28 -1.83 -1.98
N LEU A 129 -3.49 -1.86 -2.55
CA LEU A 129 -3.71 -1.56 -3.98
C LEU A 129 -3.20 -0.16 -4.33
N GLY A 130 -3.40 0.81 -3.43
CA GLY A 130 -2.88 2.17 -3.60
C GLY A 130 -1.36 2.23 -3.66
N PHE A 131 -0.66 1.50 -2.79
CA PHE A 131 0.80 1.33 -2.85
C PHE A 131 1.24 0.68 -4.17
N ASP A 132 0.63 -0.45 -4.53
CA ASP A 132 0.99 -1.20 -5.73
C ASP A 132 0.82 -0.33 -6.99
N LEU A 133 -0.31 0.36 -7.14
CA LEU A 133 -0.56 1.25 -8.28
C LEU A 133 0.42 2.41 -8.33
N MET A 134 0.74 3.04 -7.19
CA MET A 134 1.72 4.12 -7.15
C MET A 134 3.10 3.61 -7.60
N TYR A 135 3.56 2.47 -7.08
CA TYR A 135 4.87 1.91 -7.41
C TYR A 135 4.96 1.48 -8.87
N ILE A 136 3.93 0.79 -9.38
CA ILE A 136 3.86 0.35 -10.78
C ILE A 136 3.76 1.56 -11.72
N GLY A 137 2.99 2.58 -11.38
CA GLY A 137 2.87 3.79 -12.18
C GLY A 137 4.20 4.55 -12.31
N ILE A 138 4.96 4.68 -11.21
CA ILE A 138 6.30 5.28 -11.24
C ILE A 138 7.26 4.42 -12.07
N LEU A 139 7.20 3.09 -11.95
CA LEU A 139 8.00 2.18 -12.77
C LEU A 139 7.72 2.37 -14.27
N PHE A 140 6.45 2.50 -14.68
CA PHE A 140 6.09 2.72 -16.09
C PHE A 140 6.59 4.07 -16.60
N SER A 141 6.55 5.12 -15.76
CA SER A 141 7.02 6.44 -16.14
C SER A 141 8.54 6.55 -16.24
N PHE A 142 9.29 5.83 -15.37
CA PHE A 142 10.73 5.98 -15.19
C PHE A 142 11.45 4.64 -15.17
N PHE A 143 11.13 3.78 -16.11
CA PHE A 143 11.63 2.41 -16.16
C PHE A 143 13.16 2.32 -16.09
N ASN A 144 13.63 1.55 -15.13
CA ASN A 144 14.95 0.94 -15.10
C ASN A 144 14.88 -0.40 -14.36
N TRP A 145 15.86 -1.28 -14.61
CA TRP A 145 15.83 -2.64 -14.09
C TRP A 145 15.89 -2.68 -12.55
N PHE A 146 16.63 -1.76 -11.93
CA PHE A 146 16.73 -1.71 -10.47
C PHE A 146 15.39 -1.36 -9.83
N LEU A 147 14.70 -0.35 -10.36
CA LEU A 147 13.34 0.02 -9.95
C LEU A 147 12.35 -1.11 -10.22
N CYS A 148 12.51 -1.83 -11.34
CA CYS A 148 11.66 -2.97 -11.71
C CYS A 148 11.75 -4.09 -10.67
N PHE A 149 12.96 -4.53 -10.33
CA PHE A 149 13.15 -5.56 -9.30
C PHE A 149 12.66 -5.13 -7.92
N ALA A 150 12.96 -3.89 -7.51
CA ALA A 150 12.51 -3.36 -6.23
C ALA A 150 10.97 -3.26 -6.14
N THR A 151 10.32 -2.80 -7.22
CA THR A 151 8.85 -2.74 -7.30
C THR A 151 8.24 -4.14 -7.30
N GLY A 152 8.77 -5.07 -8.09
CA GLY A 152 8.31 -6.46 -8.11
C GLY A 152 8.42 -7.12 -6.74
N PHE A 153 9.54 -6.91 -6.05
CA PHE A 153 9.73 -7.40 -4.68
C PHE A 153 8.67 -6.81 -3.74
N ALA A 154 8.43 -5.50 -3.78
CA ALA A 154 7.43 -4.85 -2.92
C ALA A 154 6.02 -5.41 -3.16
N VAL A 155 5.58 -5.54 -4.42
CA VAL A 155 4.26 -6.09 -4.79
C VAL A 155 4.09 -7.52 -4.28
N VAL A 156 5.11 -8.36 -4.46
CA VAL A 156 5.09 -9.76 -3.95
C VAL A 156 4.97 -9.78 -2.43
N PHE A 157 5.74 -8.97 -1.72
CA PHE A 157 5.71 -8.95 -0.26
C PHE A 157 4.43 -8.31 0.30
N PHE A 158 3.82 -7.33 -0.37
CA PHE A 158 2.48 -6.88 -0.04
C PHE A 158 1.45 -7.99 -0.21
N HIS A 159 1.52 -8.76 -1.30
CA HIS A 159 0.64 -9.92 -1.48
C HIS A 159 0.80 -10.96 -0.37
N LEU A 160 2.04 -11.31 -0.02
CA LEU A 160 2.32 -12.25 1.07
C LEU A 160 1.82 -11.73 2.42
N GLN A 161 1.97 -10.44 2.70
CA GLN A 161 1.44 -9.78 3.90
C GLN A 161 -0.08 -9.91 3.97
N ILE A 162 -0.78 -9.61 2.88
CA ILE A 162 -2.24 -9.73 2.83
C ILE A 162 -2.68 -11.16 3.10
N VAL A 163 -2.06 -12.15 2.42
CA VAL A 163 -2.51 -13.54 2.47
C VAL A 163 -2.18 -14.22 3.80
N ASN A 164 -0.97 -14.01 4.32
CA ASN A 164 -0.46 -14.77 5.45
C ASN A 164 -0.61 -14.04 6.80
N VAL A 165 -0.91 -12.74 6.78
CA VAL A 165 -0.97 -11.94 8.02
C VAL A 165 -2.32 -11.27 8.16
N GLU A 166 -2.72 -10.41 7.20
CA GLU A 166 -3.94 -9.59 7.31
C GLU A 166 -5.21 -10.46 7.25
N GLU A 167 -5.34 -11.35 6.24
CA GLU A 167 -6.53 -12.20 6.12
C GLU A 167 -6.67 -13.19 7.28
N ASP A 168 -5.57 -13.77 7.76
CA ASP A 168 -5.56 -14.66 8.93
C ASP A 168 -5.97 -13.93 10.21
N PHE A 169 -5.49 -12.71 10.40
CA PHE A 169 -5.89 -11.88 11.52
C PHE A 169 -7.38 -11.54 11.45
N LEU A 170 -7.87 -11.09 10.30
CA LEU A 170 -9.27 -10.70 10.11
C LEU A 170 -10.23 -11.87 10.33
N ILE A 171 -9.86 -13.09 9.90
CA ILE A 171 -10.64 -14.31 10.18
C ILE A 171 -10.70 -14.58 11.69
N LYS A 172 -9.59 -14.46 12.41
CA LYS A 172 -9.53 -14.69 13.86
C LYS A 172 -10.26 -13.61 14.66
N ALA A 173 -10.20 -12.35 14.21
CA ALA A 173 -10.80 -11.22 14.90
C ALA A 173 -12.32 -11.09 14.68
N PHE A 174 -12.80 -11.36 13.45
CA PHE A 174 -14.19 -11.10 13.04
C PHE A 174 -14.97 -12.35 12.62
N GLY A 175 -14.34 -13.52 12.54
CA GLY A 175 -14.98 -14.80 12.27
C GLY A 175 -15.91 -14.79 11.05
N ASN A 176 -17.17 -15.15 11.27
CA ASN A 176 -18.18 -15.26 10.20
C ASN A 176 -18.47 -13.93 9.50
N GLU A 177 -18.39 -12.80 10.18
CA GLU A 177 -18.60 -11.47 9.57
C GLU A 177 -17.57 -11.22 8.47
N TYR A 178 -16.29 -11.49 8.75
CA TYR A 178 -15.25 -11.37 7.73
C TYR A 178 -15.42 -12.39 6.60
N LEU A 179 -15.81 -13.62 6.89
CA LEU A 179 -16.05 -14.65 5.86
C LEU A 179 -17.18 -14.27 4.90
N GLN A 180 -18.27 -13.69 5.40
CA GLN A 180 -19.35 -13.14 4.57
C GLN A 180 -18.88 -11.95 3.71
N TYR A 181 -18.06 -11.07 4.27
CA TYR A 181 -17.45 -9.98 3.51
C TYR A 181 -16.51 -10.52 2.43
N LYS A 182 -15.63 -11.48 2.78
CA LYS A 182 -14.70 -12.15 1.86
C LYS A 182 -15.39 -12.88 0.71
N SER A 183 -16.60 -13.40 0.93
CA SER A 183 -17.39 -14.05 -0.12
C SER A 183 -17.95 -13.07 -1.16
N LYS A 184 -18.15 -11.80 -0.79
CA LYS A 184 -18.78 -10.76 -1.64
C LYS A 184 -17.77 -9.84 -2.35
N VAL A 185 -16.62 -9.59 -1.75
CA VAL A 185 -15.65 -8.61 -2.23
C VAL A 185 -14.32 -9.28 -2.59
N CYS A 186 -13.72 -8.90 -3.73
CA CYS A 186 -12.41 -9.41 -4.15
C CYS A 186 -11.28 -8.84 -3.28
N ARG A 187 -10.12 -9.53 -3.29
CA ARG A 187 -8.94 -9.12 -2.52
C ARG A 187 -8.42 -7.76 -2.95
N TYR A 188 -8.29 -7.54 -4.26
CA TYR A 188 -7.75 -6.30 -4.83
C TYR A 188 -8.86 -5.41 -5.38
N LEU A 189 -9.59 -5.84 -6.40
CA LEU A 189 -10.61 -5.03 -7.03
C LEU A 189 -11.77 -5.89 -7.53
N GLY A 190 -12.99 -5.43 -7.27
CA GLY A 190 -14.23 -6.02 -7.78
C GLY A 190 -15.07 -6.72 -6.72
N ARG A 191 -16.28 -7.11 -7.15
CA ARG A 191 -17.23 -7.92 -6.37
C ARG A 191 -17.31 -9.33 -6.96
N LYS A 192 -17.49 -10.31 -6.08
CA LYS A 192 -17.78 -11.68 -6.48
C LYS A 192 -19.28 -11.78 -6.78
N ARG A 193 -19.61 -12.48 -7.82
CA ARG A 193 -20.99 -12.84 -8.18
C ARG A 193 -21.46 -14.01 -7.36
#